data_8d673c9a8d796302f6ece8461c57ee11
#
_entry.id   8d673c9a8d796302f6ece8461c57ee11
#
_cell.length_a   1.000
_cell.length_b   1.000
_cell.length_c   1.000
_cell.angle_alpha   90.00
_cell.angle_beta   90.00
_cell.angle_gamma   90.00
#
_symmetry.space_group_name_H-M   'P 1'
#
loop_
_entity.id
_entity.type
_entity.pdbx_description
1 polymer ?
#
loop_
_entity_poly.entity_id
_entity_poly.type
_entity_poly.pdbx_seq_one_letter_code
_entity_poly.pdbx_strand_id
1 'polypeptide(L)'
;HAGPVSAVIVRADEINRAPPKTQSALLEVMEEAQVTVDGVRRPAPQPFMVIATQNPVEQAGTYPLPEAQLDRFLLKLVLPLPERAQEIEVLSRHTSGFDPRDLLSAGLRAVAGVQELAQARAQVSTVGVTPEVLAYVVDLVRATRSMPSVALGVSPRGATALLAASRAWAWLAGRS
;
A
#
# COMPACT_ATOMS: atom_id res chain seq x y z
N HIS A 1 1.18 25.34 -8.71
CA HIS A 1 1.98 24.11 -8.75
C HIS A 1 1.07 22.91 -8.44
N ALA A 2 1.05 21.91 -9.31
CA ALA A 2 0.46 20.62 -9.00
C ALA A 2 1.27 20.02 -7.83
N GLY A 3 0.62 19.78 -6.69
CA GLY A 3 1.28 19.20 -5.52
C GLY A 3 1.60 17.71 -5.73
N PRO A 4 2.28 17.04 -4.76
CA PRO A 4 2.69 15.64 -4.88
C PRO A 4 1.53 14.66 -5.14
N VAL A 5 0.29 15.06 -4.85
CA VAL A 5 -0.92 14.25 -5.06
C VAL A 5 -1.35 14.15 -6.54
N SER A 6 -0.65 14.81 -7.45
CA SER A 6 -0.86 14.65 -8.90
C SER A 6 -0.19 13.42 -9.51
N ALA A 7 0.56 12.65 -8.73
CA ALA A 7 1.22 11.43 -9.16
C ALA A 7 0.33 10.19 -8.94
N VAL A 8 0.46 9.20 -9.82
CA VAL A 8 -0.24 7.90 -9.72
C VAL A 8 0.22 7.11 -8.49
N ILE A 9 1.51 7.20 -8.16
CA ILE A 9 2.11 6.57 -6.99
C ILE A 9 2.75 7.66 -6.13
N VAL A 10 2.35 7.73 -4.87
CA VAL A 10 2.91 8.65 -3.87
C VAL A 10 3.65 7.84 -2.83
N ARG A 11 4.93 8.14 -2.63
CA ARG A 11 5.73 7.60 -1.53
C ARG A 11 5.78 8.62 -0.40
N ALA A 12 5.31 8.22 0.77
CA ALA A 12 5.35 9.00 1.99
C ALA A 12 6.35 8.36 2.97
N ASP A 13 7.60 8.81 2.92
CA ASP A 13 8.62 8.29 3.82
C ASP A 13 8.40 8.80 5.25
N GLU A 14 8.57 7.89 6.21
CA GLU A 14 8.45 8.17 7.64
C GLU A 14 7.17 8.94 7.98
N ILE A 15 6.03 8.43 7.52
CA ILE A 15 4.70 9.07 7.72
C ILE A 15 4.41 9.40 9.20
N ASN A 16 4.98 8.61 10.12
CA ASN A 16 4.88 8.83 11.56
C ASN A 16 5.64 10.06 12.06
N ARG A 17 6.51 10.67 11.27
CA ARG A 17 7.15 11.96 11.55
C ARG A 17 6.35 13.17 11.05
N ALA A 18 5.42 12.93 10.13
CA ALA A 18 4.56 14.00 9.62
C ALA A 18 3.57 14.45 10.70
N PRO A 19 3.31 15.77 10.82
CA PRO A 19 2.28 16.27 11.71
C PRO A 19 0.90 15.66 11.45
N PRO A 20 0.03 15.51 12.46
CA PRO A 20 -1.28 14.88 12.32
C PRO A 20 -2.15 15.47 11.20
N LYS A 21 -2.04 16.77 10.94
CA LYS A 21 -2.75 17.44 9.84
C LYS A 21 -2.30 16.92 8.47
N THR A 22 -1.01 16.68 8.27
CA THR A 22 -0.46 16.14 7.03
C THR A 22 -0.85 14.67 6.86
N GLN A 23 -0.78 13.88 7.94
CA GLN A 23 -1.25 12.49 7.94
C GLN A 23 -2.73 12.41 7.53
N SER A 24 -3.58 13.23 8.15
CA SER A 24 -5.02 13.27 7.86
C SER A 24 -5.30 13.65 6.41
N ALA A 25 -4.59 14.63 5.85
CA ALA A 25 -4.75 15.04 4.46
C ALA A 25 -4.39 13.91 3.47
N LEU A 26 -3.31 13.17 3.73
CA LEU A 26 -2.94 12.02 2.90
C LEU A 26 -3.98 10.90 2.98
N LEU A 27 -4.48 10.61 4.17
CA LEU A 27 -5.49 9.57 4.39
C LEU A 27 -6.83 9.94 3.77
N GLU A 28 -7.20 11.23 3.76
CA GLU A 28 -8.38 11.75 3.05
C GLU A 28 -8.28 11.47 1.55
N VAL A 29 -7.12 11.77 0.94
CA VAL A 29 -6.91 11.51 -0.48
C VAL A 29 -6.99 10.03 -0.82
N MET A 30 -6.49 9.15 0.06
CA MET A 30 -6.59 7.70 -0.13
C MET A 30 -8.05 7.21 -0.12
N GLU A 31 -8.91 7.83 0.68
CA GLU A 31 -10.30 7.42 0.85
C GLU A 31 -11.23 8.07 -0.19
N GLU A 32 -11.10 9.37 -0.38
CA GLU A 32 -12.00 10.15 -1.23
C GLU A 32 -11.55 10.25 -2.68
N ALA A 33 -10.31 9.77 -3.01
CA ALA A 33 -9.69 9.91 -4.32
C ALA A 33 -9.68 11.37 -4.83
N GLN A 34 -9.59 12.33 -3.91
CA GLN A 34 -9.54 13.76 -4.20
C GLN A 34 -8.73 14.50 -3.13
N VAL A 35 -8.22 15.67 -3.48
CA VAL A 35 -7.54 16.58 -2.56
C VAL A 35 -8.19 17.96 -2.63
N THR A 36 -8.34 18.60 -1.49
CA THR A 36 -8.80 19.98 -1.42
C THR A 36 -7.61 20.92 -1.21
N VAL A 37 -7.34 21.77 -2.21
CA VAL A 37 -6.27 22.78 -2.16
C VAL A 37 -6.91 24.15 -2.36
N ASP A 38 -6.69 25.05 -1.41
CA ASP A 38 -7.24 26.43 -1.42
C ASP A 38 -8.77 26.47 -1.64
N GLY A 39 -9.48 25.53 -1.00
CA GLY A 39 -10.94 25.41 -1.13
C GLY A 39 -11.43 24.78 -2.43
N VAL A 40 -10.53 24.41 -3.34
CA VAL A 40 -10.86 23.76 -4.62
C VAL A 40 -10.61 22.26 -4.53
N ARG A 41 -11.64 21.46 -4.79
CA ARG A 41 -11.55 19.99 -4.89
C ARG A 41 -10.92 19.61 -6.22
N ARG A 42 -9.89 18.76 -6.15
CA ARG A 42 -9.19 18.21 -7.31
C ARG A 42 -9.17 16.68 -7.21
N PRO A 43 -9.63 15.95 -8.24
CA PRO A 43 -9.57 14.50 -8.22
C PRO A 43 -8.12 14.03 -8.23
N ALA A 44 -7.84 12.97 -7.48
CA ALA A 44 -6.57 12.25 -7.59
C ALA A 44 -6.52 11.49 -8.93
N PRO A 45 -5.33 11.31 -9.53
CA PRO A 45 -5.19 10.50 -10.74
C PRO A 45 -5.65 9.06 -10.49
N GLN A 46 -6.09 8.38 -11.54
CA GLN A 46 -6.47 6.97 -11.46
C GLN A 46 -5.58 6.13 -12.37
N PRO A 47 -5.05 5.00 -11.88
CA PRO A 47 -5.12 4.48 -10.50
C PRO A 47 -4.26 5.33 -9.55
N PHE A 48 -4.64 5.39 -8.27
CA PHE A 48 -3.89 6.09 -7.22
C PHE A 48 -3.44 5.11 -6.14
N MET A 49 -2.17 5.18 -5.76
CA MET A 49 -1.59 4.32 -4.72
C MET A 49 -0.66 5.13 -3.81
N VAL A 50 -0.77 4.89 -2.52
CA VAL A 50 0.15 5.43 -1.51
C VAL A 50 0.98 4.31 -0.91
N ILE A 51 2.29 4.50 -0.89
CA ILE A 51 3.25 3.65 -0.19
C ILE A 51 3.82 4.49 0.95
N ALA A 52 3.43 4.16 2.19
CA ALA A 52 3.95 4.85 3.37
C ALA A 52 4.96 3.96 4.10
N THR A 53 6.05 4.55 4.57
CA THR A 53 7.02 3.87 5.40
C THR A 53 6.96 4.37 6.83
N GLN A 54 7.29 3.51 7.79
CA GLN A 54 7.48 3.85 9.20
C GLN A 54 8.78 3.20 9.66
N ASN A 55 9.58 3.94 10.43
CA ASN A 55 10.72 3.37 11.14
C ASN A 55 10.29 3.04 12.58
N PRO A 56 10.20 1.76 12.97
CA PRO A 56 9.72 1.38 14.30
C PRO A 56 10.75 1.67 15.42
N VAL A 57 12.01 1.88 15.07
CA VAL A 57 13.10 2.04 16.04
C VAL A 57 13.12 3.45 16.67
N GLU A 58 12.69 4.45 15.93
CA GLU A 58 12.69 5.84 16.39
C GLU A 58 11.31 6.22 16.93
N GLN A 59 11.23 6.39 18.26
CA GLN A 59 10.00 6.84 18.94
C GLN A 59 9.98 8.32 19.26
N ALA A 60 11.15 8.95 19.41
CA ALA A 60 11.24 10.38 19.76
C ALA A 60 10.82 11.26 18.57
N GLY A 61 9.88 12.19 18.82
CA GLY A 61 9.40 13.14 17.78
C GLY A 61 8.48 12.52 16.73
N THR A 62 7.87 11.37 17.01
CA THR A 62 6.92 10.71 16.09
C THR A 62 5.47 10.89 16.55
N TYR A 63 4.57 10.86 15.59
CA TYR A 63 3.12 10.84 15.76
C TYR A 63 2.60 9.49 15.22
N PRO A 64 2.43 8.48 16.08
CA PRO A 64 1.96 7.18 15.63
C PRO A 64 0.57 7.31 15.00
N LEU A 65 0.36 6.59 13.91
CA LEU A 65 -0.95 6.51 13.28
C LEU A 65 -1.90 5.69 14.17
N PRO A 66 -3.06 6.26 14.57
CA PRO A 66 -4.09 5.48 15.24
C PRO A 66 -4.54 4.28 14.41
N GLU A 67 -5.01 3.22 15.07
CA GLU A 67 -5.47 1.98 14.40
C GLU A 67 -6.53 2.23 13.34
N ALA A 68 -7.48 3.14 13.59
CA ALA A 68 -8.50 3.54 12.61
C ALA A 68 -7.90 4.17 11.33
N GLN A 69 -6.71 4.73 11.41
CA GLN A 69 -5.99 5.27 10.26
C GLN A 69 -5.16 4.20 9.56
N LEU A 70 -4.60 3.24 10.31
CA LEU A 70 -3.92 2.08 9.75
C LEU A 70 -4.87 1.19 8.96
N ASP A 71 -6.13 1.08 9.36
CA ASP A 71 -7.18 0.32 8.66
C ASP A 71 -7.48 0.83 7.23
N ARG A 72 -6.98 2.01 6.86
CA ARG A 72 -7.07 2.55 5.50
C ARG A 72 -6.02 2.00 4.54
N PHE A 73 -4.97 1.37 5.05
CA PHE A 73 -3.95 0.73 4.23
C PHE A 73 -4.37 -0.70 3.88
N LEU A 74 -4.23 -1.06 2.61
CA LEU A 74 -4.57 -2.39 2.11
C LEU A 74 -3.67 -3.48 2.70
N LEU A 75 -2.37 -3.21 2.82
CA LEU A 75 -1.36 -4.17 3.25
C LEU A 75 -0.39 -3.51 4.22
N LYS A 76 0.05 -4.29 5.22
CA LYS A 76 1.21 -3.99 6.05
C LYS A 76 2.34 -4.96 5.66
N LEU A 77 3.45 -4.40 5.21
CA LEU A 77 4.65 -5.16 4.87
C LEU A 77 5.72 -4.92 5.93
N VAL A 78 6.30 -5.99 6.45
CA VAL A 78 7.45 -5.93 7.34
C VAL A 78 8.66 -6.37 6.53
N LEU A 79 9.64 -5.47 6.39
CA LEU A 79 10.90 -5.76 5.71
C LEU A 79 11.93 -6.14 6.77
N PRO A 80 12.30 -7.42 6.88
CA PRO A 80 13.38 -7.82 7.77
C PRO A 80 14.72 -7.32 7.24
N LEU A 81 15.73 -7.30 8.10
CA LEU A 81 17.10 -7.10 7.64
C LEU A 81 17.49 -8.23 6.67
N PRO A 82 18.31 -7.93 5.65
CA PRO A 82 18.78 -8.94 4.72
C PRO A 82 19.61 -10.02 5.44
N GLU A 83 19.65 -11.21 4.87
CA GLU A 83 20.57 -12.24 5.34
C GLU A 83 22.03 -11.86 5.01
N ARG A 84 23.00 -12.43 5.76
CA ARG A 84 24.42 -12.14 5.61
C ARG A 84 24.92 -12.19 4.15
N ALA A 85 24.47 -13.17 3.38
CA ALA A 85 24.86 -13.30 1.97
C ALA A 85 24.38 -12.13 1.11
N GLN A 86 23.16 -11.66 1.36
CA GLN A 86 22.56 -10.52 0.67
C GLN A 86 23.26 -9.21 1.06
N GLU A 87 23.64 -9.04 2.33
CA GLU A 87 24.41 -7.87 2.78
C GLU A 87 25.79 -7.81 2.09
N ILE A 88 26.47 -8.95 1.96
CA ILE A 88 27.73 -9.04 1.22
C ILE A 88 27.54 -8.65 -0.23
N GLU A 89 26.47 -9.12 -0.88
CA GLU A 89 26.16 -8.77 -2.26
C GLU A 89 25.89 -7.27 -2.43
N VAL A 90 25.16 -6.64 -1.50
CA VAL A 90 24.95 -5.19 -1.51
C VAL A 90 26.28 -4.44 -1.49
N LEU A 91 27.19 -4.81 -0.59
CA LEU A 91 28.52 -4.21 -0.51
C LEU A 91 29.34 -4.44 -1.79
N SER A 92 29.28 -5.65 -2.35
CA SER A 92 29.96 -5.99 -3.60
C SER A 92 29.45 -5.14 -4.78
N ARG A 93 28.15 -4.91 -4.88
CA ARG A 93 27.57 -4.04 -5.92
C ARG A 93 28.05 -2.60 -5.79
N HIS A 94 28.10 -2.07 -4.57
CA HIS A 94 28.62 -0.72 -4.32
C HIS A 94 30.11 -0.60 -4.70
N THR A 95 30.94 -1.60 -4.40
CA THR A 95 32.36 -1.59 -4.79
C THR A 95 32.53 -1.72 -6.31
N SER A 96 31.57 -2.28 -7.00
CA SER A 96 31.56 -2.42 -8.47
C SER A 96 30.97 -1.20 -9.19
N GLY A 97 30.71 -0.09 -8.48
CA GLY A 97 30.23 1.16 -9.08
C GLY A 97 28.70 1.26 -9.25
N PHE A 98 27.93 0.38 -8.60
CA PHE A 98 26.45 0.52 -8.60
C PHE A 98 26.03 1.79 -7.86
N ASP A 99 25.32 2.69 -8.56
CA ASP A 99 24.66 3.85 -7.95
C ASP A 99 23.15 3.58 -7.81
N PRO A 100 22.61 3.49 -6.59
CA PRO A 100 21.17 3.28 -6.36
C PRO A 100 20.29 4.46 -6.83
N ARG A 101 20.88 5.60 -7.17
CA ARG A 101 20.18 6.77 -7.74
C ARG A 101 20.07 6.71 -9.25
N ASP A 102 20.89 5.88 -9.91
CA ASP A 102 20.88 5.66 -11.36
C ASP A 102 20.49 4.21 -11.70
N LEU A 103 19.21 3.91 -11.47
CA LEU A 103 18.66 2.58 -11.70
C LEU A 103 18.56 2.23 -13.20
N LEU A 104 18.48 3.24 -14.08
CA LEU A 104 18.45 3.01 -15.53
C LEU A 104 19.78 2.42 -16.02
N SER A 105 20.91 2.92 -15.54
CA SER A 105 22.23 2.34 -15.82
C SER A 105 22.35 0.91 -15.28
N ALA A 106 21.64 0.57 -14.21
CA ALA A 106 21.56 -0.79 -13.67
C ALA A 106 20.60 -1.71 -14.46
N GLY A 107 20.03 -1.22 -15.58
CA GLY A 107 19.17 -2.00 -16.45
C GLY A 107 17.69 -2.03 -16.06
N LEU A 108 17.26 -1.22 -15.09
CA LEU A 108 15.85 -1.10 -14.74
C LEU A 108 15.08 -0.49 -15.91
N ARG A 109 13.99 -1.12 -16.32
CA ARG A 109 13.13 -0.66 -17.42
C ARG A 109 11.68 -0.64 -16.96
N ALA A 110 10.88 0.28 -17.52
CA ALA A 110 9.44 0.25 -17.37
C ALA A 110 8.88 -1.00 -18.06
N VAL A 111 8.06 -1.77 -17.34
CA VAL A 111 7.42 -3.01 -17.82
C VAL A 111 5.93 -2.84 -18.10
N ALA A 112 5.32 -1.80 -17.53
CA ALA A 112 3.92 -1.43 -17.74
C ALA A 112 3.71 0.05 -17.49
N GLY A 113 2.70 0.63 -18.10
CA GLY A 113 2.26 2.00 -17.88
C GLY A 113 0.91 2.08 -17.15
N VAL A 114 0.39 3.29 -17.04
CA VAL A 114 -0.89 3.57 -16.36
C VAL A 114 -2.07 2.86 -17.04
N GLN A 115 -2.04 2.75 -18.37
CA GLN A 115 -3.13 2.11 -19.13
C GLN A 115 -3.18 0.61 -18.89
N GLU A 116 -2.03 -0.07 -18.93
CA GLU A 116 -1.92 -1.50 -18.64
C GLU A 116 -2.35 -1.80 -17.20
N LEU A 117 -1.99 -0.94 -16.25
CA LEU A 117 -2.43 -1.09 -14.87
C LEU A 117 -3.95 -0.91 -14.72
N ALA A 118 -4.54 0.05 -15.43
CA ALA A 118 -5.99 0.24 -15.44
C ALA A 118 -6.72 -0.96 -16.06
N GLN A 119 -6.20 -1.51 -17.16
CA GLN A 119 -6.73 -2.73 -17.79
C GLN A 119 -6.65 -3.94 -16.85
N ALA A 120 -5.50 -4.15 -16.19
CA ALA A 120 -5.33 -5.22 -15.21
C ALA A 120 -6.35 -5.10 -14.06
N ARG A 121 -6.56 -3.90 -13.52
CA ARG A 121 -7.60 -3.66 -12.50
C ARG A 121 -9.00 -3.98 -13.00
N ALA A 122 -9.33 -3.62 -14.24
CA ALA A 122 -10.61 -3.97 -14.83
C ALA A 122 -10.78 -5.50 -14.94
N GLN A 123 -9.74 -6.23 -15.36
CA GLN A 123 -9.77 -7.69 -15.42
C GLN A 123 -9.90 -8.33 -14.03
N VAL A 124 -9.18 -7.83 -13.01
CA VAL A 124 -9.34 -8.28 -11.62
C VAL A 124 -10.79 -8.13 -11.15
N SER A 125 -11.49 -7.08 -11.59
CA SER A 125 -12.88 -6.87 -11.22
C SER A 125 -13.86 -7.89 -11.84
N THR A 126 -13.45 -8.65 -12.85
CA THR A 126 -14.26 -9.72 -13.47
C THR A 126 -14.03 -11.10 -12.84
N VAL A 127 -13.02 -11.25 -11.97
CA VAL A 127 -12.79 -12.54 -11.27
C VAL A 127 -14.02 -12.90 -10.47
N GLY A 128 -14.57 -14.10 -10.73
CA GLY A 128 -15.79 -14.59 -10.10
C GLY A 128 -15.62 -14.78 -8.57
N VAL A 129 -16.69 -14.54 -7.82
CA VAL A 129 -16.74 -14.80 -6.39
C VAL A 129 -18.07 -15.49 -6.08
N THR A 130 -18.02 -16.70 -5.55
CA THR A 130 -19.24 -17.43 -5.20
C THR A 130 -19.77 -17.00 -3.80
N PRO A 131 -21.06 -17.23 -3.50
CA PRO A 131 -21.60 -16.95 -2.18
C PRO A 131 -20.86 -17.66 -1.04
N GLU A 132 -20.33 -18.86 -1.28
CA GLU A 132 -19.56 -19.63 -0.30
C GLU A 132 -18.23 -18.94 0.03
N VAL A 133 -17.56 -18.36 -0.97
CA VAL A 133 -16.33 -17.59 -0.75
C VAL A 133 -16.64 -16.31 0.04
N LEU A 134 -17.75 -15.65 -0.25
CA LEU A 134 -18.17 -14.46 0.53
C LEU A 134 -18.46 -14.84 1.98
N ALA A 135 -19.17 -15.94 2.23
CA ALA A 135 -19.43 -16.45 3.57
C ALA A 135 -18.13 -16.78 4.30
N TYR A 136 -17.21 -17.47 3.63
CA TYR A 136 -15.89 -17.81 4.20
C TYR A 136 -15.09 -16.56 4.61
N VAL A 137 -15.04 -15.53 3.76
CA VAL A 137 -14.37 -14.25 4.09
C VAL A 137 -14.99 -13.61 5.32
N VAL A 138 -16.33 -13.60 5.41
CA VAL A 138 -17.05 -13.04 6.57
C VAL A 138 -16.75 -13.83 7.83
N ASP A 139 -16.79 -15.16 7.76
CA ASP A 139 -16.51 -16.04 8.93
C ASP A 139 -15.08 -15.86 9.42
N LEU A 140 -14.10 -15.80 8.51
CA LEU A 140 -12.70 -15.52 8.83
C LEU A 140 -12.54 -14.18 9.56
N VAL A 141 -13.13 -13.11 9.02
CA VAL A 141 -13.07 -11.77 9.62
C VAL A 141 -13.78 -11.76 10.99
N ARG A 142 -14.93 -12.39 11.12
CA ARG A 142 -15.66 -12.49 12.40
C ARG A 142 -14.86 -13.26 13.44
N ALA A 143 -14.19 -14.34 13.05
CA ALA A 143 -13.32 -15.11 13.96
C ALA A 143 -12.23 -14.22 14.59
N THR A 144 -11.62 -13.30 13.82
CA THR A 144 -10.61 -12.38 14.37
C THR A 144 -11.16 -11.45 15.45
N ARG A 145 -12.46 -11.13 15.44
CA ARG A 145 -13.11 -10.22 16.41
C ARG A 145 -13.40 -10.89 17.75
N SER A 146 -13.47 -12.23 17.77
CA SER A 146 -13.75 -13.02 18.96
C SER A 146 -12.51 -13.77 19.49
N MET A 147 -11.37 -13.68 18.79
CA MET A 147 -10.15 -14.40 19.12
C MET A 147 -9.39 -13.69 20.25
N PRO A 148 -9.15 -14.32 21.43
CA PRO A 148 -8.51 -13.64 22.58
C PRO A 148 -7.07 -13.15 22.30
N SER A 149 -6.37 -13.79 21.35
CA SER A 149 -5.01 -13.42 20.95
C SER A 149 -4.93 -12.24 19.98
N VAL A 150 -6.07 -11.73 19.49
CA VAL A 150 -6.15 -10.62 18.55
C VAL A 150 -6.60 -9.37 19.29
N ALA A 151 -5.71 -8.41 19.46
CA ALA A 151 -6.01 -7.16 20.15
C ALA A 151 -7.08 -6.31 19.44
N LEU A 152 -7.10 -6.34 18.11
CA LEU A 152 -8.09 -5.66 17.29
C LEU A 152 -8.52 -6.54 16.12
N GLY A 153 -9.79 -6.91 16.09
CA GLY A 153 -10.35 -7.69 14.98
C GLY A 153 -10.53 -6.89 13.71
N VAL A 154 -10.56 -7.57 12.58
CA VAL A 154 -10.65 -6.97 11.25
C VAL A 154 -11.98 -6.21 11.08
N SER A 155 -11.90 -4.99 10.57
CA SER A 155 -13.04 -4.12 10.26
C SER A 155 -13.84 -4.61 9.03
N PRO A 156 -15.07 -4.11 8.79
CA PRO A 156 -15.76 -4.34 7.53
C PRO A 156 -14.97 -3.85 6.30
N ARG A 157 -14.21 -2.75 6.44
CA ARG A 157 -13.28 -2.26 5.39
C ARG A 157 -12.19 -3.27 5.11
N GLY A 158 -11.58 -3.85 6.17
CA GLY A 158 -10.58 -4.90 6.03
C GLY A 158 -11.15 -6.16 5.35
N ALA A 159 -12.43 -6.49 5.55
CA ALA A 159 -13.08 -7.60 4.83
C ALA A 159 -13.17 -7.33 3.32
N THR A 160 -13.56 -6.12 2.92
CA THR A 160 -13.60 -5.74 1.49
C THR A 160 -12.21 -5.67 0.88
N ALA A 161 -11.21 -5.21 1.64
CA ALA A 161 -9.81 -5.19 1.23
C ALA A 161 -9.25 -6.61 1.01
N LEU A 162 -9.56 -7.53 1.93
CA LEU A 162 -9.18 -8.94 1.80
C LEU A 162 -9.78 -9.58 0.55
N LEU A 163 -11.06 -9.34 0.29
CA LEU A 163 -11.73 -9.83 -0.91
C LEU A 163 -11.07 -9.26 -2.18
N ALA A 164 -10.80 -7.96 -2.23
CA ALA A 164 -10.15 -7.31 -3.37
C ALA A 164 -8.75 -7.88 -3.61
N ALA A 165 -7.94 -8.05 -2.55
CA ALA A 165 -6.60 -8.64 -2.64
C ALA A 165 -6.66 -10.12 -3.10
N SER A 166 -7.64 -10.88 -2.63
CA SER A 166 -7.84 -12.29 -3.02
C SER A 166 -8.17 -12.43 -4.51
N ARG A 167 -9.01 -11.53 -5.04
CA ARG A 167 -9.32 -11.49 -6.48
C ARG A 167 -8.09 -11.14 -7.32
N ALA A 168 -7.31 -10.13 -6.88
CA ALA A 168 -6.07 -9.78 -7.56
C ALA A 168 -5.06 -10.93 -7.54
N TRP A 169 -4.96 -11.64 -6.41
CA TRP A 169 -4.10 -12.82 -6.30
C TRP A 169 -4.55 -13.98 -7.19
N ALA A 170 -5.86 -14.23 -7.26
CA ALA A 170 -6.41 -15.25 -8.17
C ALA A 170 -6.11 -14.92 -9.62
N TRP A 171 -6.31 -13.67 -10.04
CA TRP A 171 -5.99 -13.20 -11.39
C TRP A 171 -4.50 -13.35 -11.71
N LEU A 172 -3.60 -12.94 -10.82
CA LEU A 172 -2.15 -13.13 -10.98
C LEU A 172 -1.75 -14.61 -11.10
N ALA A 173 -2.50 -15.51 -10.46
CA ALA A 173 -2.30 -16.95 -10.53
C ALA A 173 -3.02 -17.60 -11.75
N GLY A 174 -3.58 -16.80 -12.67
CA GLY A 174 -4.31 -17.28 -13.85
C GLY A 174 -5.64 -17.99 -13.53
N ARG A 175 -6.25 -17.69 -12.36
CA ARG A 175 -7.56 -18.21 -11.94
C ARG A 175 -8.63 -17.15 -12.19
N SER A 176 -9.73 -17.56 -12.76
CA SER A 176 -10.90 -16.71 -13.07
C SER A 176 -12.07 -16.97 -12.12
#